data_2b8c3c68f0b2ed0cef7b17cc26902538
#
_entry.id   2b8c3c68f0b2ed0cef7b17cc26902538
#
_cell.length_a   1.000
_cell.length_b   1.000
_cell.length_c   1.000
_cell.angle_alpha   90.00
_cell.angle_beta   90.00
_cell.angle_gamma   90.00
#
_symmetry.space_group_name_H-M   'P 1'
#
loop_
_entity.id
_entity.type
_entity.pdbx_description
1 polymer ?
#
loop_
_entity_poly.entity_id
_entity_poly.type
_entity_poly.pdbx_seq_one_letter_code
_entity_poly.pdbx_strand_id
1 'polypeptide(L)'
;MATSPSTSGTAAFNLDLTEIVEEAFERIGSEVRTGYDLRSARRSLNIMFADWANRGINMWTMDSGVINLVQGQTTYALPADTVDLLDHVIRTQANSSSNQADLTITRISISTYATLPNKIQQGRPIQVWIQRLDSMTSPTTSMVASAVGATDTTITLTSVVGLPNTGFIQIDSETIFYSYVSGNQLGNCFRGQNNTTAATHNVGSLVNYQNLPSVTVWPTPDNAQQYQFVYWRMRRTQDAGGGVNVMDVPFRFIPCMIAGLAYYLGGKTADMQRLPMLKAQYDEAWELAAQEDHEKAAIRFVPRQMFIGSTY
;
A
#
# COMPACT_ATOMS: atom_id res chain seq x y z
N MET A 1 1.24 -54.68 11.61
CA MET A 1 1.86 -53.34 11.53
C MET A 1 0.75 -52.34 11.80
N ALA A 2 0.83 -51.59 12.91
CA ALA A 2 -0.12 -50.52 13.18
C ALA A 2 0.18 -49.41 12.19
N THR A 3 -0.75 -49.08 11.31
CA THR A 3 -0.65 -47.92 10.44
C THR A 3 -0.74 -46.68 11.34
N SER A 4 0.35 -45.89 11.40
CA SER A 4 0.29 -44.60 12.05
C SER A 4 -0.81 -43.77 11.39
N PRO A 5 -1.68 -43.07 12.15
CA PRO A 5 -2.70 -42.22 11.57
C PRO A 5 -2.01 -41.18 10.71
N SER A 6 -2.42 -41.07 9.45
CA SER A 6 -1.93 -40.02 8.57
C SER A 6 -2.51 -38.67 9.01
N THR A 7 -1.65 -37.64 9.08
CA THR A 7 -2.10 -36.27 9.29
C THR A 7 -2.86 -35.77 8.04
N SER A 8 -3.59 -34.64 8.14
CA SER A 8 -4.31 -34.02 7.01
C SER A 8 -3.39 -33.67 5.83
N GLY A 9 -2.08 -33.53 6.08
CA GLY A 9 -1.09 -33.11 5.09
C GLY A 9 -1.16 -31.61 4.73
N THR A 10 -2.03 -30.84 5.40
CA THR A 10 -2.16 -29.39 5.22
C THR A 10 -1.91 -28.64 6.53
N ALA A 11 -1.38 -27.44 6.44
CA ALA A 11 -1.13 -26.55 7.57
C ALA A 11 -1.70 -25.14 7.31
N ALA A 12 -2.60 -25.02 6.34
CA ALA A 12 -3.08 -23.73 5.87
C ALA A 12 -4.09 -23.08 6.83
N PHE A 13 -4.87 -23.90 7.58
CA PHE A 13 -5.91 -23.42 8.50
C PHE A 13 -6.84 -22.35 7.86
N ASN A 14 -7.13 -22.50 6.57
CA ASN A 14 -7.95 -21.55 5.83
C ASN A 14 -9.42 -21.75 6.21
N LEU A 15 -9.99 -20.72 6.81
CA LEU A 15 -11.43 -20.57 6.98
C LEU A 15 -11.93 -19.53 5.98
N ASP A 16 -13.02 -19.82 5.30
CA ASP A 16 -13.66 -18.82 4.46
C ASP A 16 -14.52 -17.85 5.31
N LEU A 17 -15.00 -16.79 4.66
CA LEU A 17 -15.79 -15.78 5.35
C LEU A 17 -17.06 -16.39 5.98
N THR A 18 -17.68 -17.37 5.33
CA THR A 18 -18.92 -17.98 5.81
C THR A 18 -18.68 -18.75 7.09
N GLU A 19 -17.64 -19.59 7.12
CA GLU A 19 -17.22 -20.35 8.30
C GLU A 19 -16.88 -19.46 9.50
N ILE A 20 -16.15 -18.36 9.25
CA ILE A 20 -15.81 -17.37 10.29
C ILE A 20 -17.07 -16.71 10.85
N VAL A 21 -18.01 -16.38 9.99
CA VAL A 21 -19.27 -15.74 10.38
C VAL A 21 -20.14 -16.70 11.16
N GLU A 22 -20.27 -17.93 10.72
CA GLU A 22 -21.04 -18.98 11.42
C GLU A 22 -20.50 -19.20 12.84
N GLU A 23 -19.20 -19.43 13.00
CA GLU A 23 -18.54 -19.57 14.30
C GLU A 23 -18.75 -18.34 15.21
N ALA A 24 -18.68 -17.12 14.66
CA ALA A 24 -18.91 -15.92 15.43
C ALA A 24 -20.37 -15.77 15.90
N PHE A 25 -21.34 -16.19 15.07
CA PHE A 25 -22.77 -16.22 15.45
C PHE A 25 -23.05 -17.29 16.50
N GLU A 26 -22.45 -18.46 16.44
CA GLU A 26 -22.57 -19.50 17.46
C GLU A 26 -22.06 -18.99 18.83
N ARG A 27 -20.95 -18.23 18.87
CA ARG A 27 -20.41 -17.63 20.10
C ARG A 27 -21.35 -16.63 20.76
N ILE A 28 -22.16 -15.94 20.01
CA ILE A 28 -23.19 -15.04 20.56
C ILE A 28 -24.51 -15.76 20.85
N GLY A 29 -24.60 -17.09 20.56
CA GLY A 29 -25.79 -17.89 20.77
C GLY A 29 -26.89 -17.64 19.76
N SER A 30 -26.52 -17.28 18.54
CA SER A 30 -27.42 -17.04 17.42
C SER A 30 -26.98 -17.84 16.19
N GLU A 31 -27.87 -17.95 15.20
CA GLU A 31 -27.59 -18.61 13.93
C GLU A 31 -27.63 -17.60 12.79
N VAL A 32 -26.82 -17.81 11.75
CA VAL A 32 -26.90 -17.04 10.51
C VAL A 32 -28.15 -17.45 9.76
N ARG A 33 -29.12 -16.55 9.64
CA ARG A 33 -30.43 -16.86 9.04
C ARG A 33 -30.63 -16.22 7.67
N THR A 34 -29.96 -15.13 7.40
CA THR A 34 -30.23 -14.32 6.21
C THR A 34 -28.95 -13.76 5.57
N GLY A 35 -29.05 -13.42 4.28
CA GLY A 35 -27.99 -12.69 3.59
C GLY A 35 -27.75 -11.28 4.16
N TYR A 36 -28.65 -10.76 5.00
CA TYR A 36 -28.43 -9.53 5.74
C TYR A 36 -27.40 -9.73 6.86
N ASP A 37 -27.47 -10.87 7.57
CA ASP A 37 -26.53 -11.21 8.65
C ASP A 37 -25.11 -11.32 8.12
N LEU A 38 -24.92 -12.00 6.98
CA LEU A 38 -23.63 -12.12 6.32
C LEU A 38 -23.08 -10.73 5.90
N ARG A 39 -23.93 -9.86 5.33
CA ARG A 39 -23.53 -8.49 4.98
C ARG A 39 -23.18 -7.64 6.21
N SER A 40 -23.91 -7.81 7.31
CA SER A 40 -23.65 -7.13 8.57
C SER A 40 -22.35 -7.59 9.20
N ALA A 41 -22.07 -8.90 9.18
CA ALA A 41 -20.83 -9.50 9.65
C ALA A 41 -19.62 -9.02 8.82
N ARG A 42 -19.71 -9.06 7.49
CA ARG A 42 -18.65 -8.56 6.60
C ARG A 42 -18.32 -7.09 6.88
N ARG A 43 -19.33 -6.25 7.09
CA ARG A 43 -19.12 -4.84 7.46
C ARG A 43 -18.41 -4.71 8.80
N SER A 44 -18.76 -5.54 9.78
CA SER A 44 -18.09 -5.56 11.08
C SER A 44 -16.63 -6.00 10.97
N LEU A 45 -16.33 -7.01 10.14
CA LEU A 45 -14.96 -7.43 9.88
C LEU A 45 -14.12 -6.32 9.24
N ASN A 46 -14.66 -5.62 8.24
CA ASN A 46 -13.94 -4.50 7.62
C ASN A 46 -13.65 -3.36 8.61
N ILE A 47 -14.58 -3.06 9.52
CA ILE A 47 -14.36 -2.08 10.59
C ILE A 47 -13.29 -2.58 11.56
N MET A 48 -13.31 -3.85 11.92
CA MET A 48 -12.32 -4.46 12.80
C MET A 48 -10.92 -4.46 12.18
N PHE A 49 -10.80 -4.77 10.88
CA PHE A 49 -9.51 -4.69 10.16
C PHE A 49 -8.97 -3.27 10.09
N ALA A 50 -9.84 -2.27 9.92
CA ALA A 50 -9.46 -0.87 10.01
C ALA A 50 -8.97 -0.48 11.41
N ASP A 51 -9.59 -1.02 12.46
CA ASP A 51 -9.12 -0.84 13.85
C ASP A 51 -7.75 -1.50 14.08
N TRP A 52 -7.55 -2.72 13.55
CA TRP A 52 -6.25 -3.40 13.63
C TRP A 52 -5.13 -2.61 12.95
N ALA A 53 -5.41 -2.04 11.78
CA ALA A 53 -4.45 -1.18 11.09
C ALA A 53 -3.99 0.01 11.96
N ASN A 54 -4.87 0.56 12.80
CA ASN A 54 -4.55 1.65 13.72
C ASN A 54 -3.73 1.19 14.94
N ARG A 55 -3.74 -0.11 15.27
CA ARG A 55 -2.97 -0.65 16.40
C ARG A 55 -1.48 -0.81 16.08
N GLY A 56 -1.07 -0.66 14.83
CA GLY A 56 0.33 -0.63 14.41
C GLY A 56 1.04 -1.99 14.41
N ILE A 57 0.31 -3.09 14.53
CA ILE A 57 0.84 -4.46 14.53
C ILE A 57 0.34 -5.13 13.25
N ASN A 58 1.21 -5.32 12.28
CA ASN A 58 0.83 -5.92 11.00
C ASN A 58 2.07 -6.39 10.22
N MET A 59 2.86 -7.30 10.82
CA MET A 59 4.07 -7.83 10.17
C MET A 59 3.78 -8.48 8.81
N TRP A 60 2.62 -9.12 8.66
CA TRP A 60 2.21 -9.75 7.39
C TRP A 60 1.83 -8.74 6.29
N THR A 61 1.68 -7.47 6.64
CA THR A 61 1.40 -6.40 5.67
C THR A 61 2.66 -5.72 5.15
N MET A 62 3.84 -6.15 5.61
CA MET A 62 5.11 -5.66 5.10
C MET A 62 5.42 -6.29 3.75
N ASP A 63 5.71 -5.46 2.78
CA ASP A 63 5.99 -5.84 1.40
C ASP A 63 7.14 -5.01 0.85
N SER A 64 7.85 -5.52 -0.14
CA SER A 64 8.94 -4.81 -0.80
C SER A 64 8.62 -4.51 -2.25
N GLY A 65 9.13 -3.40 -2.75
CA GLY A 65 8.95 -3.04 -4.14
C GLY A 65 10.16 -2.32 -4.71
N VAL A 66 10.19 -2.27 -6.03
CA VAL A 66 11.24 -1.61 -6.80
C VAL A 66 10.61 -0.73 -7.87
N ILE A 67 11.05 0.51 -7.96
CA ILE A 67 10.66 1.44 -9.02
C ILE A 67 11.90 1.82 -9.81
N ASN A 68 11.87 1.61 -11.11
CA ASN A 68 12.90 2.10 -12.02
C ASN A 68 12.77 3.62 -12.14
N LEU A 69 13.83 4.34 -11.80
CA LEU A 69 13.83 5.79 -11.91
C LEU A 69 14.15 6.20 -13.35
N VAL A 70 13.40 7.20 -13.83
CA VAL A 70 13.50 7.72 -15.21
C VAL A 70 14.10 9.12 -15.15
N GLN A 71 15.01 9.43 -16.06
CA GLN A 71 15.60 10.77 -16.18
C GLN A 71 14.52 11.85 -16.27
N GLY A 72 14.64 12.87 -15.45
CA GLY A 72 13.74 14.03 -15.46
C GLY A 72 12.39 13.80 -14.75
N GLN A 73 12.05 12.60 -14.32
CA GLN A 73 10.84 12.33 -13.53
C GLN A 73 11.13 12.51 -12.05
N THR A 74 10.36 13.36 -11.38
CA THR A 74 10.53 13.67 -9.96
C THR A 74 9.67 12.80 -9.05
N THR A 75 8.46 12.44 -9.49
CA THR A 75 7.45 11.78 -8.66
C THR A 75 7.01 10.46 -9.27
N TYR A 76 6.92 9.45 -8.42
CA TYR A 76 6.59 8.08 -8.79
C TYR A 76 5.43 7.58 -7.94
N ALA A 77 4.49 6.89 -8.56
CA ALA A 77 3.37 6.28 -7.86
C ALA A 77 3.84 5.08 -7.04
N LEU A 78 3.27 4.94 -5.85
CA LEU A 78 3.30 3.71 -5.06
C LEU A 78 2.00 2.93 -5.29
N PRO A 79 1.99 1.62 -5.03
CA PRO A 79 0.75 0.84 -5.06
C PRO A 79 -0.34 1.48 -4.20
N ALA A 80 -1.58 1.44 -4.70
CA ALA A 80 -2.72 2.15 -4.11
C ALA A 80 -3.04 1.75 -2.67
N ASP A 81 -2.66 0.54 -2.28
CA ASP A 81 -2.84 -0.01 -0.94
C ASP A 81 -1.71 0.35 0.05
N THR A 82 -0.74 1.18 -0.36
CA THR A 82 0.38 1.60 0.51
C THR A 82 -0.10 2.53 1.62
N VAL A 83 0.23 2.17 2.86
CA VAL A 83 -0.01 3.01 4.05
C VAL A 83 1.18 3.94 4.32
N ASP A 84 2.40 3.37 4.35
CA ASP A 84 3.65 4.12 4.54
C ASP A 84 4.84 3.29 4.04
N LEU A 85 5.97 3.96 3.89
CA LEU A 85 7.26 3.31 3.67
C LEU A 85 7.99 3.17 5.01
N LEU A 86 8.46 1.95 5.28
CA LEU A 86 9.23 1.63 6.49
C LEU A 86 10.70 1.97 6.28
N ASP A 87 11.26 1.53 5.15
CA ASP A 87 12.64 1.80 4.77
C ASP A 87 12.76 1.95 3.24
N HIS A 88 13.84 2.57 2.79
CA HIS A 88 14.06 2.80 1.38
C HIS A 88 15.52 3.11 1.08
N VAL A 89 15.97 2.72 -0.11
CA VAL A 89 17.32 2.96 -0.61
C VAL A 89 17.29 3.32 -2.09
N ILE A 90 18.33 3.98 -2.57
CA ILE A 90 18.60 4.10 -4.01
C ILE A 90 19.63 3.05 -4.40
N ARG A 91 19.21 2.17 -5.30
CA ARG A 91 20.09 1.22 -5.94
C ARG A 91 20.73 1.86 -7.15
N THR A 92 22.05 1.94 -7.14
CA THR A 92 22.86 2.46 -8.24
C THR A 92 23.36 1.31 -9.09
N GLN A 93 23.63 1.57 -10.38
CA GLN A 93 24.11 0.57 -11.33
C GLN A 93 23.22 -0.69 -11.36
N ALA A 94 21.91 -0.49 -11.35
CA ALA A 94 20.92 -1.56 -11.21
C ALA A 94 21.01 -2.66 -12.29
N ASN A 95 21.59 -2.34 -13.46
CA ASN A 95 21.82 -3.30 -14.55
C ASN A 95 23.16 -4.04 -14.46
N SER A 96 23.99 -3.74 -13.46
CA SER A 96 25.29 -4.39 -13.29
C SER A 96 25.17 -5.61 -12.40
N SER A 97 25.69 -6.74 -12.85
CA SER A 97 25.74 -7.97 -12.03
C SER A 97 26.83 -7.96 -10.96
N SER A 98 27.80 -7.02 -11.03
CA SER A 98 28.97 -7.01 -10.17
C SER A 98 29.17 -5.71 -9.36
N ASN A 99 28.56 -4.60 -9.76
CA ASN A 99 28.83 -3.28 -9.18
C ASN A 99 27.57 -2.60 -8.62
N GLN A 100 26.49 -3.34 -8.43
CA GLN A 100 25.28 -2.82 -7.83
C GLN A 100 25.51 -2.43 -6.37
N ALA A 101 25.05 -1.23 -5.97
CA ALA A 101 25.16 -0.75 -4.60
C ALA A 101 23.86 -0.08 -4.14
N ASP A 102 23.43 -0.42 -2.94
CA ASP A 102 22.28 0.18 -2.28
C ASP A 102 22.76 1.30 -1.34
N LEU A 103 22.30 2.51 -1.60
CA LEU A 103 22.68 3.72 -0.86
C LEU A 103 21.46 4.26 -0.11
N THR A 104 21.64 4.49 1.17
CA THR A 104 20.60 5.11 2.00
C THR A 104 20.36 6.55 1.56
N ILE A 105 19.10 6.96 1.54
CA ILE A 105 18.66 8.32 1.27
C ILE A 105 17.82 8.86 2.42
N THR A 106 17.75 10.18 2.55
CA THR A 106 17.08 10.81 3.67
C THR A 106 15.62 11.10 3.36
N ARG A 107 14.71 10.65 4.22
CA ARG A 107 13.30 11.07 4.18
C ARG A 107 13.20 12.50 4.67
N ILE A 108 12.55 13.37 3.90
CA ILE A 108 12.33 14.78 4.23
C ILE A 108 10.84 15.08 4.38
N SER A 109 10.54 16.15 5.12
CA SER A 109 9.17 16.65 5.27
C SER A 109 8.75 17.50 4.06
N ILE A 110 7.45 17.73 3.91
CA ILE A 110 6.91 18.64 2.89
C ILE A 110 7.48 20.07 3.03
N SER A 111 7.64 20.54 4.26
CA SER A 111 8.24 21.85 4.53
C SER A 111 9.69 21.94 4.05
N THR A 112 10.49 20.91 4.31
CA THR A 112 11.87 20.84 3.80
C THR A 112 11.88 20.74 2.27
N TYR A 113 11.01 19.93 1.66
CA TYR A 113 10.90 19.85 0.21
C TYR A 113 10.49 21.21 -0.40
N ALA A 114 9.59 21.95 0.26
CA ALA A 114 9.13 23.27 -0.21
C ALA A 114 10.28 24.29 -0.26
N THR A 115 11.24 24.21 0.66
CA THR A 115 12.40 25.15 0.72
C THR A 115 13.48 24.87 -0.32
N LEU A 116 13.44 23.74 -1.03
CA LEU A 116 14.40 23.43 -2.08
C LEU A 116 14.29 24.48 -3.22
N PRO A 117 15.37 25.22 -3.52
CA PRO A 117 15.31 26.33 -4.47
C PRO A 117 15.18 25.84 -5.92
N ASN A 118 15.79 24.72 -6.26
CA ASN A 118 15.71 24.10 -7.59
C ASN A 118 15.25 22.64 -7.47
N LYS A 119 13.95 22.41 -7.72
CA LYS A 119 13.32 21.09 -7.63
C LYS A 119 13.59 20.19 -8.84
N ILE A 120 14.02 20.78 -9.97
CA ILE A 120 14.32 20.08 -11.23
C ILE A 120 15.81 19.84 -11.44
N GLN A 121 16.64 20.15 -10.45
CA GLN A 121 18.08 19.85 -10.51
C GLN A 121 18.28 18.34 -10.70
N GLN A 122 19.02 17.96 -11.74
CA GLN A 122 19.32 16.57 -12.02
C GLN A 122 20.56 16.08 -11.28
N GLY A 123 20.53 14.80 -10.91
CA GLY A 123 21.62 14.14 -10.23
C GLY A 123 21.16 12.83 -9.59
N ARG A 124 22.06 12.17 -8.85
CA ARG A 124 21.68 11.01 -8.05
C ARG A 124 20.74 11.44 -6.91
N PRO A 125 19.57 10.83 -6.77
CA PRO A 125 18.67 11.11 -5.66
C PRO A 125 19.33 10.84 -4.29
N ILE A 126 19.20 11.78 -3.36
CA ILE A 126 19.72 11.70 -1.99
C ILE A 126 18.65 11.96 -0.94
N GLN A 127 17.53 12.51 -1.34
CA GLN A 127 16.38 12.81 -0.48
C GLN A 127 15.09 12.30 -1.11
N VAL A 128 14.12 11.96 -0.27
CA VAL A 128 12.81 11.53 -0.68
C VAL A 128 11.73 12.14 0.19
N TRP A 129 10.69 12.65 -0.44
CA TRP A 129 9.46 13.05 0.23
C TRP A 129 8.37 12.03 -0.12
N ILE A 130 7.67 11.52 0.90
CA ILE A 130 6.62 10.53 0.77
C ILE A 130 5.27 11.21 0.97
N GLN A 131 4.39 11.09 -0.01
CA GLN A 131 3.04 11.61 0.04
C GLN A 131 2.07 10.44 0.25
N ARG A 132 1.36 10.47 1.37
CA ARG A 132 0.33 9.48 1.72
C ARG A 132 -1.01 10.03 1.28
N LEU A 133 -1.60 9.43 0.27
CA LEU A 133 -2.89 9.80 -0.25
C LEU A 133 -3.88 8.65 -0.09
N ASP A 134 -5.15 8.93 -0.25
CA ASP A 134 -6.23 7.99 0.01
C ASP A 134 -6.44 6.94 -1.09
N SER A 135 -5.72 7.07 -2.21
CA SER A 135 -5.83 6.21 -3.40
C SER A 135 -7.19 6.27 -4.09
N MET A 136 -7.96 7.30 -3.83
CA MET A 136 -9.24 7.48 -4.50
C MET A 136 -9.03 7.94 -5.96
N THR A 137 -9.82 7.37 -6.84
CA THR A 137 -9.95 7.85 -8.21
C THR A 137 -11.11 8.83 -8.25
N SER A 138 -10.80 10.07 -8.63
CA SER A 138 -11.84 11.10 -8.83
C SER A 138 -12.25 11.12 -10.28
N PRO A 139 -13.50 10.77 -10.61
CA PRO A 139 -13.99 10.90 -11.96
C PRO A 139 -13.93 12.38 -12.36
N THR A 140 -13.33 12.66 -13.51
CA THR A 140 -13.34 13.99 -14.10
C THR A 140 -14.37 14.02 -15.25
N THR A 141 -14.79 15.20 -15.63
CA THR A 141 -15.59 15.39 -16.84
C THR A 141 -14.71 15.53 -18.09
N SER A 142 -13.42 15.26 -17.97
CA SER A 142 -12.45 15.43 -19.03
C SER A 142 -12.32 14.16 -19.88
N MET A 143 -12.03 14.40 -21.15
CA MET A 143 -11.77 13.36 -22.14
C MET A 143 -10.53 13.74 -22.94
N VAL A 144 -9.93 12.76 -23.57
CA VAL A 144 -8.85 12.98 -24.55
C VAL A 144 -9.40 13.75 -25.75
N ALA A 145 -8.80 14.92 -26.06
CA ALA A 145 -9.24 15.79 -27.15
C ALA A 145 -8.57 15.46 -28.49
N SER A 146 -7.39 14.88 -28.49
CA SER A 146 -6.67 14.40 -29.68
C SER A 146 -6.10 13.00 -29.41
N ALA A 147 -6.04 12.15 -30.44
CA ALA A 147 -5.48 10.81 -30.28
C ALA A 147 -4.07 10.86 -29.68
N VAL A 148 -3.79 9.96 -28.75
CA VAL A 148 -2.53 9.89 -28.00
C VAL A 148 -1.80 8.61 -28.35
N GLY A 149 -0.56 8.75 -28.81
CA GLY A 149 0.35 7.62 -29.06
C GLY A 149 0.95 7.08 -27.75
N ALA A 150 1.46 5.85 -27.78
CA ALA A 150 2.06 5.22 -26.59
C ALA A 150 3.35 5.92 -26.09
N THR A 151 4.00 6.71 -26.93
CA THR A 151 5.23 7.44 -26.61
C THR A 151 5.06 8.94 -26.44
N ASP A 152 3.82 9.46 -26.58
CA ASP A 152 3.57 10.88 -26.48
C ASP A 152 3.79 11.39 -25.06
N THR A 153 4.51 12.51 -24.97
CA THR A 153 4.82 13.18 -23.70
C THR A 153 3.92 14.39 -23.41
N THR A 154 2.99 14.68 -24.31
CA THR A 154 1.97 15.74 -24.17
C THR A 154 0.61 15.17 -24.50
N ILE A 155 -0.38 15.44 -23.66
CA ILE A 155 -1.75 14.94 -23.81
C ILE A 155 -2.70 16.15 -23.80
N THR A 156 -3.50 16.30 -24.86
CA THR A 156 -4.51 17.36 -24.94
C THR A 156 -5.86 16.84 -24.45
N LEU A 157 -6.44 17.55 -23.52
CA LEU A 157 -7.73 17.22 -22.90
C LEU A 157 -8.82 18.19 -23.33
N THR A 158 -10.07 17.78 -23.22
CA THR A 158 -11.23 18.67 -23.44
C THR A 158 -11.34 19.72 -22.34
N SER A 159 -10.90 19.40 -21.12
CA SER A 159 -10.85 20.30 -19.97
C SER A 159 -9.79 19.83 -18.98
N VAL A 160 -9.16 20.74 -18.27
CA VAL A 160 -8.25 20.47 -17.15
C VAL A 160 -8.81 20.97 -15.83
N VAL A 161 -10.07 21.41 -15.81
CA VAL A 161 -10.72 21.90 -14.59
C VAL A 161 -10.82 20.77 -13.56
N GLY A 162 -10.35 21.05 -12.35
CA GLY A 162 -10.31 20.07 -11.25
C GLY A 162 -9.03 19.21 -11.21
N LEU A 163 -8.14 19.33 -12.20
CA LEU A 163 -6.84 18.68 -12.15
C LEU A 163 -5.82 19.59 -11.44
N PRO A 164 -4.98 19.06 -10.54
CA PRO A 164 -3.84 19.79 -9.98
C PRO A 164 -2.78 20.07 -11.06
N ASN A 165 -1.83 20.96 -10.79
CA ASN A 165 -0.80 21.31 -11.76
C ASN A 165 0.17 20.14 -12.08
N THR A 166 0.27 19.15 -11.21
CA THR A 166 1.05 17.92 -11.38
C THR A 166 0.32 16.78 -10.69
N GLY A 167 0.41 15.57 -11.20
CA GLY A 167 -0.28 14.44 -10.60
C GLY A 167 -0.37 13.21 -11.52
N PHE A 168 -1.24 12.30 -11.12
CA PHE A 168 -1.50 11.07 -11.86
C PHE A 168 -2.90 11.07 -12.44
N ILE A 169 -3.02 10.65 -13.68
CA ILE A 169 -4.29 10.38 -14.34
C ILE A 169 -4.34 8.94 -14.81
N GLN A 170 -5.55 8.43 -14.94
CA GLN A 170 -5.82 7.17 -15.62
C GLN A 170 -6.61 7.45 -16.89
N ILE A 171 -6.13 6.85 -17.98
CA ILE A 171 -6.85 6.78 -19.25
C ILE A 171 -6.96 5.29 -19.61
N ASP A 172 -8.18 4.82 -19.75
CA ASP A 172 -8.45 3.38 -19.91
C ASP A 172 -7.79 2.55 -18.77
N SER A 173 -6.80 1.72 -19.05
CA SER A 173 -6.05 0.93 -18.05
C SER A 173 -4.67 1.49 -17.74
N GLU A 174 -4.26 2.59 -18.37
CA GLU A 174 -2.94 3.17 -18.17
C GLU A 174 -2.95 4.28 -17.12
N THR A 175 -1.99 4.24 -16.19
CA THR A 175 -1.67 5.35 -15.28
C THR A 175 -0.54 6.18 -15.86
N ILE A 176 -0.71 7.49 -15.90
CA ILE A 176 0.22 8.46 -16.50
C ILE A 176 0.53 9.53 -15.47
N PHE A 177 1.81 9.83 -15.24
CA PHE A 177 2.25 10.99 -14.47
C PHE A 177 2.44 12.18 -15.40
N TYR A 178 1.93 13.35 -15.04
CA TYR A 178 2.18 14.61 -15.75
C TYR A 178 2.83 15.64 -14.82
N SER A 179 3.78 16.39 -15.34
CA SER A 179 4.58 17.32 -14.54
C SER A 179 4.00 18.72 -14.46
N TYR A 180 3.21 19.13 -15.45
CA TYR A 180 2.57 20.45 -15.47
C TYR A 180 1.32 20.48 -16.35
N VAL A 181 0.49 21.49 -16.13
CA VAL A 181 -0.67 21.82 -16.96
C VAL A 181 -0.39 23.14 -17.68
N SER A 182 -0.65 23.21 -18.99
CA SER A 182 -0.56 24.43 -19.80
C SER A 182 -1.75 24.53 -20.76
N GLY A 183 -2.65 25.48 -20.55
CA GLY A 183 -3.93 25.48 -21.24
C GLY A 183 -4.70 24.20 -20.99
N ASN A 184 -5.14 23.52 -22.04
CA ASN A 184 -5.80 22.21 -21.96
C ASN A 184 -4.83 21.05 -22.17
N GLN A 185 -3.54 21.26 -22.00
CA GLN A 185 -2.52 20.23 -22.21
C GLN A 185 -1.86 19.83 -20.90
N LEU A 186 -1.68 18.54 -20.74
CA LEU A 186 -0.79 17.95 -19.76
C LEU A 186 0.58 17.76 -20.40
N GLY A 187 1.62 18.29 -19.77
CA GLY A 187 2.97 18.27 -20.33
C GLY A 187 3.95 17.45 -19.52
N ASN A 188 5.01 17.03 -20.20
CA ASN A 188 6.04 16.15 -19.67
C ASN A 188 5.41 14.93 -19.00
N CYS A 189 4.64 14.18 -19.80
CA CYS A 189 3.93 12.99 -19.36
C CYS A 189 4.87 11.78 -19.36
N PHE A 190 4.89 11.07 -18.25
CA PHE A 190 5.58 9.78 -18.09
C PHE A 190 4.56 8.68 -18.13
N ARG A 191 4.70 7.81 -19.12
CA ARG A 191 3.72 6.79 -19.48
C ARG A 191 3.90 5.52 -18.65
N GLY A 192 2.87 4.66 -18.59
CA GLY A 192 2.98 3.33 -18.00
C GLY A 192 3.37 3.33 -16.52
N GLN A 193 2.86 4.27 -15.71
CA GLN A 193 3.16 4.37 -14.29
C GLN A 193 2.38 3.30 -13.49
N ASN A 194 2.79 3.05 -12.24
CA ASN A 194 2.13 2.13 -11.32
C ASN A 194 1.92 0.71 -11.91
N ASN A 195 2.98 0.18 -12.54
CA ASN A 195 2.99 -1.14 -13.19
C ASN A 195 1.96 -1.31 -14.33
N THR A 196 1.48 -0.22 -14.91
CA THR A 196 0.67 -0.27 -16.13
C THR A 196 1.55 -0.21 -17.38
N THR A 197 0.99 -0.53 -18.53
CA THR A 197 1.71 -0.49 -19.82
C THR A 197 1.25 0.73 -20.62
N ALA A 198 2.21 1.46 -21.20
CA ALA A 198 1.92 2.57 -22.10
C ALA A 198 1.15 2.07 -23.34
N ALA A 199 0.03 2.71 -23.63
CA ALA A 199 -0.89 2.34 -24.70
C ALA A 199 -1.31 3.57 -25.53
N THR A 200 -1.95 3.33 -26.68
CA THR A 200 -2.59 4.37 -27.46
C THR A 200 -3.99 4.67 -26.90
N HIS A 201 -4.39 5.91 -26.90
CA HIS A 201 -5.72 6.33 -26.46
C HIS A 201 -6.45 7.10 -27.56
N ASN A 202 -7.71 6.76 -27.76
CA ASN A 202 -8.54 7.41 -28.76
C ASN A 202 -9.12 8.75 -28.25
N VAL A 203 -9.51 9.59 -29.17
CA VAL A 203 -10.30 10.78 -28.87
C VAL A 203 -11.60 10.36 -28.16
N GLY A 204 -11.93 11.04 -27.08
CA GLY A 204 -13.11 10.73 -26.27
C GLY A 204 -12.89 9.71 -25.15
N SER A 205 -11.69 9.08 -25.03
CA SER A 205 -11.36 8.25 -23.86
C SER A 205 -11.47 9.07 -22.58
N LEU A 206 -12.11 8.48 -21.54
CA LEU A 206 -12.31 9.15 -20.25
C LEU A 206 -10.97 9.30 -19.52
N VAL A 207 -10.82 10.44 -18.87
CA VAL A 207 -9.66 10.78 -18.06
C VAL A 207 -10.10 10.87 -16.60
N ASN A 208 -9.51 10.08 -15.74
CA ASN A 208 -9.76 10.08 -14.29
C ASN A 208 -8.51 10.55 -13.55
N TYR A 209 -8.66 11.47 -12.60
CA TYR A 209 -7.58 11.83 -11.70
C TYR A 209 -7.39 10.75 -10.64
N GLN A 210 -6.13 10.36 -10.40
CA GLN A 210 -5.78 9.37 -9.39
C GLN A 210 -4.99 10.01 -8.25
N ASN A 211 -5.53 9.88 -7.04
CA ASN A 211 -4.90 10.37 -5.82
C ASN A 211 -3.99 9.30 -5.20
N LEU A 212 -2.98 8.83 -5.96
CA LEU A 212 -2.12 7.73 -5.55
C LEU A 212 -1.10 8.15 -4.48
N PRO A 213 -0.79 7.27 -3.49
CA PRO A 213 0.41 7.42 -2.70
C PRO A 213 1.61 7.54 -3.62
N SER A 214 2.56 8.41 -3.27
CA SER A 214 3.68 8.67 -4.16
C SER A 214 4.95 9.03 -3.41
N VAL A 215 6.07 8.87 -4.09
CA VAL A 215 7.38 9.31 -3.64
C VAL A 215 7.91 10.35 -4.61
N THR A 216 8.42 11.46 -4.06
CA THR A 216 9.11 12.48 -4.82
C THR A 216 10.57 12.46 -4.41
N VAL A 217 11.47 12.23 -5.37
CA VAL A 217 12.90 12.15 -5.14
C VAL A 217 13.60 13.45 -5.51
N TRP A 218 14.65 13.78 -4.79
CA TRP A 218 15.50 14.94 -5.08
C TRP A 218 16.97 14.61 -4.82
N PRO A 219 17.90 15.03 -5.70
CA PRO A 219 17.70 15.57 -7.04
C PRO A 219 16.88 14.65 -7.95
N THR A 220 16.33 15.23 -9.02
CA THR A 220 15.66 14.47 -10.09
C THR A 220 16.69 13.54 -10.76
N PRO A 221 16.35 12.28 -11.04
CA PRO A 221 17.29 11.34 -11.65
C PRO A 221 17.92 11.89 -12.93
N ASP A 222 19.23 11.79 -13.04
CA ASP A 222 20.00 12.05 -14.27
C ASP A 222 20.10 10.78 -15.13
N ASN A 223 20.88 10.86 -16.20
CA ASN A 223 21.15 9.73 -17.10
C ASN A 223 22.58 9.17 -16.93
N ALA A 224 23.28 9.49 -15.83
CA ALA A 224 24.66 9.03 -15.63
C ALA A 224 24.74 7.51 -15.40
N GLN A 225 23.71 6.93 -14.81
CA GLN A 225 23.59 5.50 -14.56
C GLN A 225 22.12 5.12 -14.30
N GLN A 226 21.82 3.84 -14.30
CA GLN A 226 20.49 3.35 -13.97
C GLN A 226 20.28 3.37 -12.45
N TYR A 227 19.23 4.05 -12.02
CA TYR A 227 18.80 4.09 -10.63
C TYR A 227 17.51 3.31 -10.44
N GLN A 228 17.40 2.65 -9.28
CA GLN A 228 16.16 2.08 -8.80
C GLN A 228 15.88 2.60 -7.39
N PHE A 229 14.63 2.93 -7.11
CA PHE A 229 14.14 3.15 -5.77
C PHE A 229 13.63 1.82 -5.22
N VAL A 230 14.35 1.26 -4.26
CA VAL A 230 13.97 0.03 -3.55
C VAL A 230 13.38 0.42 -2.22
N TYR A 231 12.23 -0.12 -1.90
CA TYR A 231 11.50 0.26 -0.69
C TYR A 231 10.84 -0.94 -0.02
N TRP A 232 10.64 -0.81 1.28
CA TRP A 232 9.80 -1.68 2.10
C TRP A 232 8.62 -0.86 2.58
N ARG A 233 7.43 -1.36 2.32
CA ARG A 233 6.19 -0.66 2.61
C ARG A 233 5.30 -1.43 3.56
N MET A 234 4.45 -0.73 4.26
CA MET A 234 3.28 -1.29 4.92
C MET A 234 2.09 -1.12 4.00
N ARG A 235 1.44 -2.21 3.62
CA ARG A 235 0.21 -2.21 2.82
C ARG A 235 -1.03 -2.29 3.71
N ARG A 236 -2.16 -1.91 3.19
CA ARG A 236 -3.45 -2.17 3.87
C ARG A 236 -3.73 -3.67 3.85
N THR A 237 -4.34 -4.16 4.93
CA THR A 237 -4.98 -5.49 4.93
C THR A 237 -6.13 -5.48 3.93
N GLN A 238 -6.30 -6.55 3.18
CA GLN A 238 -7.41 -6.68 2.24
C GLN A 238 -8.74 -6.73 2.99
N ASP A 239 -9.80 -6.28 2.36
CA ASP A 239 -11.14 -6.34 2.92
C ASP A 239 -11.67 -7.78 2.97
N ALA A 240 -12.71 -7.99 3.76
CA ALA A 240 -13.40 -9.26 3.89
C ALA A 240 -14.27 -9.55 2.65
N GLY A 241 -13.69 -9.92 1.54
CA GLY A 241 -14.31 -10.16 0.23
C GLY A 241 -15.70 -10.79 0.20
N GLY A 242 -15.96 -11.79 -0.65
CA GLY A 242 -17.20 -12.55 -0.72
C GLY A 242 -17.19 -13.80 0.18
N GLY A 243 -18.31 -14.53 0.27
CA GLY A 243 -18.51 -15.66 1.19
C GLY A 243 -17.47 -16.78 1.12
N VAL A 244 -16.89 -17.01 -0.06
CA VAL A 244 -15.87 -18.04 -0.32
C VAL A 244 -14.43 -17.53 -0.26
N ASN A 245 -14.23 -16.25 0.05
CA ASN A 245 -12.88 -15.68 0.14
C ASN A 245 -12.24 -16.02 1.49
N VAL A 246 -10.97 -16.31 1.45
CA VAL A 246 -10.10 -16.43 2.62
C VAL A 246 -9.59 -15.04 3.02
N MET A 247 -9.49 -14.79 4.32
CA MET A 247 -9.05 -13.49 4.83
C MET A 247 -7.53 -13.33 4.70
N ASP A 248 -7.10 -12.10 4.39
CA ASP A 248 -5.68 -11.71 4.34
C ASP A 248 -5.11 -11.52 5.76
N VAL A 249 -5.15 -12.60 6.54
CA VAL A 249 -4.75 -12.61 7.96
C VAL A 249 -4.03 -13.92 8.27
N PRO A 250 -2.89 -13.90 8.98
CA PRO A 250 -2.18 -15.14 9.35
C PRO A 250 -3.04 -16.03 10.24
N PHE A 251 -2.82 -17.35 10.17
CA PHE A 251 -3.59 -18.33 10.93
C PHE A 251 -3.64 -18.04 12.43
N ARG A 252 -2.57 -17.47 13.03
CA ARG A 252 -2.51 -17.12 14.44
C ARG A 252 -3.50 -16.02 14.86
N PHE A 253 -4.00 -15.21 13.90
CA PHE A 253 -5.02 -14.20 14.14
C PHE A 253 -6.45 -14.71 13.95
N ILE A 254 -6.66 -15.92 13.44
CA ILE A 254 -8.01 -16.49 13.25
C ILE A 254 -8.81 -16.51 14.56
N PRO A 255 -8.27 -17.00 15.70
CA PRO A 255 -9.01 -16.97 16.97
C PRO A 255 -9.40 -15.56 17.41
N CYS A 256 -8.50 -14.60 17.22
CA CYS A 256 -8.74 -13.19 17.51
C CYS A 256 -9.81 -12.59 16.56
N MET A 257 -9.76 -12.95 15.29
CA MET A 257 -10.74 -12.48 14.30
C MET A 257 -12.16 -12.98 14.62
N ILE A 258 -12.31 -14.24 14.96
CA ILE A 258 -13.60 -14.81 15.34
C ILE A 258 -14.12 -14.20 16.65
N ALA A 259 -13.28 -14.08 17.67
CA ALA A 259 -13.65 -13.45 18.95
C ALA A 259 -14.02 -11.96 18.77
N GLY A 260 -13.25 -11.24 17.96
CA GLY A 260 -13.52 -9.85 17.63
C GLY A 260 -14.82 -9.68 16.86
N LEU A 261 -15.06 -10.52 15.84
CA LEU A 261 -16.33 -10.49 15.11
C LEU A 261 -17.51 -10.78 16.02
N ALA A 262 -17.41 -11.78 16.92
CA ALA A 262 -18.43 -12.07 17.91
C ALA A 262 -18.72 -10.87 18.83
N TYR A 263 -17.68 -10.16 19.28
CA TYR A 263 -17.83 -8.93 20.06
C TYR A 263 -18.57 -7.83 19.27
N TYR A 264 -18.16 -7.56 18.02
CA TYR A 264 -18.81 -6.54 17.18
C TYR A 264 -20.25 -6.88 16.82
N LEU A 265 -20.58 -8.18 16.63
CA LEU A 265 -21.94 -8.64 16.38
C LEU A 265 -22.77 -8.64 17.66
N GLY A 266 -22.20 -9.05 18.80
CA GLY A 266 -22.87 -9.00 20.11
C GLY A 266 -23.32 -7.60 20.49
N GLY A 267 -22.56 -6.57 20.12
CA GLY A 267 -22.98 -5.17 20.29
C GLY A 267 -24.16 -4.73 19.41
N LYS A 268 -24.52 -5.51 18.38
CA LYS A 268 -25.67 -5.25 17.49
C LYS A 268 -26.92 -6.08 17.87
N THR A 269 -26.70 -7.20 18.55
CA THR A 269 -27.75 -8.11 19.02
C THR A 269 -28.11 -7.72 20.44
N ALA A 270 -28.98 -7.16 20.88
CA ALA A 270 -29.40 -6.66 22.20
C ALA A 270 -28.97 -7.46 23.47
N ASP A 271 -28.10 -8.46 23.37
CA ASP A 271 -27.58 -9.25 24.50
C ASP A 271 -26.39 -8.54 25.19
N MET A 272 -26.70 -7.48 25.91
CA MET A 272 -25.74 -6.65 26.66
C MET A 272 -25.05 -7.43 27.79
N GLN A 273 -25.57 -8.56 28.24
CA GLN A 273 -25.00 -9.31 29.37
C GLN A 273 -23.73 -10.07 28.96
N ARG A 274 -23.67 -10.56 27.75
CA ARG A 274 -22.50 -11.30 27.22
C ARG A 274 -21.39 -10.38 26.68
N LEU A 275 -21.71 -9.12 26.42
CA LEU A 275 -20.77 -8.21 25.77
C LEU A 275 -19.43 -8.01 26.52
N PRO A 276 -19.39 -7.88 27.87
CA PRO A 276 -18.13 -7.81 28.60
C PRO A 276 -17.26 -9.06 28.47
N MET A 277 -17.89 -10.26 28.47
CA MET A 277 -17.19 -11.54 28.29
C MET A 277 -16.61 -11.65 26.87
N LEU A 278 -17.39 -11.32 25.86
CA LEU A 278 -16.93 -11.33 24.47
C LEU A 278 -15.78 -10.36 24.24
N LYS A 279 -15.84 -9.19 24.89
CA LYS A 279 -14.74 -8.22 24.84
C LYS A 279 -13.47 -8.77 25.50
N ALA A 280 -13.59 -9.37 26.68
CA ALA A 280 -12.44 -9.96 27.38
C ALA A 280 -11.78 -11.06 26.55
N GLN A 281 -12.56 -11.94 25.91
CA GLN A 281 -12.05 -12.97 25.02
C GLN A 281 -11.36 -12.39 23.79
N TYR A 282 -11.89 -11.32 23.21
CA TYR A 282 -11.27 -10.61 22.08
C TYR A 282 -9.96 -9.95 22.50
N ASP A 283 -9.93 -9.25 23.63
CA ASP A 283 -8.74 -8.56 24.12
C ASP A 283 -7.61 -9.56 24.44
N GLU A 284 -7.93 -10.69 25.09
CA GLU A 284 -6.98 -11.79 25.37
C GLU A 284 -6.43 -12.41 24.08
N ALA A 285 -7.32 -12.75 23.13
CA ALA A 285 -6.90 -13.34 21.85
C ALA A 285 -6.06 -12.35 21.03
N TRP A 286 -6.35 -11.05 21.12
CA TRP A 286 -5.56 -10.00 20.49
C TRP A 286 -4.16 -9.91 21.09
N GLU A 287 -4.04 -9.89 22.42
CA GLU A 287 -2.73 -9.81 23.09
C GLU A 287 -1.84 -10.99 22.73
N LEU A 288 -2.39 -12.21 22.73
CA LEU A 288 -1.64 -13.42 22.35
C LEU A 288 -1.16 -13.37 20.90
N ALA A 289 -2.04 -12.97 19.96
CA ALA A 289 -1.69 -12.86 18.56
C ALA A 289 -0.66 -11.75 18.31
N ALA A 290 -0.82 -10.62 18.98
CA ALA A 290 0.07 -9.46 18.87
C ALA A 290 1.47 -9.74 19.40
N GLN A 291 1.61 -10.50 20.51
CA GLN A 291 2.90 -10.89 21.06
C GLN A 291 3.72 -11.77 20.09
N GLU A 292 3.08 -12.57 19.27
CA GLU A 292 3.74 -13.37 18.25
C GLU A 292 4.05 -12.60 16.95
N ASP A 293 3.39 -11.46 16.73
CA ASP A 293 3.56 -10.64 15.53
C ASP A 293 4.67 -9.57 15.66
N HIS A 294 5.62 -9.78 16.56
CA HIS A 294 6.78 -8.92 16.71
C HIS A 294 7.99 -9.42 15.92
N GLU A 295 8.78 -8.49 15.44
CA GLU A 295 10.07 -8.80 14.84
C GLU A 295 10.99 -9.45 15.90
N LYS A 296 11.45 -10.67 15.62
CA LYS A 296 12.34 -11.44 16.53
C LYS A 296 13.83 -11.20 16.24
N ALA A 297 14.17 -10.11 15.53
CA ALA A 297 15.55 -9.77 15.25
C ALA A 297 16.26 -9.24 16.50
N ALA A 298 17.46 -9.75 16.76
CA ALA A 298 18.30 -9.23 17.82
C ALA A 298 18.82 -7.83 17.47
N ILE A 299 18.43 -6.82 18.21
CA ILE A 299 18.96 -5.46 18.07
C ILE A 299 20.38 -5.44 18.64
N ARG A 300 21.37 -5.39 17.78
CA ARG A 300 22.76 -5.25 18.17
C ARG A 300 23.22 -3.82 17.95
N PHE A 301 23.37 -3.04 19.01
CA PHE A 301 24.00 -1.74 18.96
C PHE A 301 25.51 -1.95 18.82
N VAL A 302 26.04 -1.67 17.63
CA VAL A 302 27.48 -1.58 17.43
C VAL A 302 27.88 -0.09 17.50
N PRO A 303 28.58 0.35 18.54
CA PRO A 303 29.07 1.72 18.61
C PRO A 303 29.98 1.97 17.39
N ARG A 304 29.68 2.98 16.59
CA ARG A 304 30.53 3.40 15.49
C ARG A 304 31.73 4.09 16.12
N GLN A 305 32.85 3.41 16.28
CA GLN A 305 34.12 4.07 16.63
C GLN A 305 34.55 4.95 15.47
N MET A 306 34.42 6.24 15.62
CA MET A 306 35.16 7.18 14.79
C MET A 306 36.60 7.14 15.27
N PHE A 307 37.48 6.58 14.50
CA PHE A 307 38.89 6.82 14.63
C PHE A 307 39.18 8.29 14.23
N ILE A 308 39.29 9.16 15.20
CA ILE A 308 39.92 10.46 15.01
C ILE A 308 41.41 10.15 14.96
N GLY A 309 41.95 10.01 13.76
CA GLY A 309 43.41 9.94 13.60
C GLY A 309 44.02 11.24 14.12
N SER A 310 44.79 11.17 15.22
CA SER A 310 45.65 12.26 15.63
C SER A 310 46.77 12.39 14.60
N THR A 311 46.71 13.43 13.82
CA THR A 311 47.86 13.90 13.03
C THR A 311 48.84 14.51 14.01
N TYR A 312 49.98 13.87 14.15
CA TYR A 312 51.24 14.53 14.61
C TYR A 312 51.87 15.23 13.42
#